data_62cc8b19ee8400c3996d95cd436dc7e2
#
_entry.id   62cc8b19ee8400c3996d95cd436dc7e2
#
_cell.length_a   1.000
_cell.length_b   1.000
_cell.length_c   1.000
_cell.angle_alpha   90.00
_cell.angle_beta   90.00
_cell.angle_gamma   90.00
#
_symmetry.space_group_name_H-M   'P 1'
#
loop_
_entity.id
_entity.type
_entity.pdbx_description
1 polymer ?
#
loop_
_entity_poly.entity_id
_entity_poly.type
_entity_poly.pdbx_seq_one_letter_code
_entity_poly.pdbx_strand_id
1 'polypeptide(L)'
;MKKSFFAWVSVLACASALAQVSPVGLWKTIDDDSGKEKSLVRIKETNGVFSGTIEKLLDPTTKPDEVCDKCTDERKGKPVLGMTILRNLKQSADDKAIYDGGDIVDPNNGKVYRTRLKPVEDGKKLEMRGYIGPFYRTQVWLRVE
;
A
#
# COMPACT_ATOMS: atom_id res chain seq x y z
N MET A 1 59.42 -35.64 12.74
CA MET A 1 58.77 -34.34 12.46
C MET A 1 57.33 -34.58 12.05
N LYS A 2 56.39 -34.32 12.95
CA LYS A 2 54.96 -34.43 12.63
C LYS A 2 54.46 -33.04 12.29
N LYS A 3 54.08 -32.80 11.02
CA LYS A 3 53.45 -31.55 10.60
C LYS A 3 51.94 -31.70 10.80
N SER A 4 51.38 -31.04 11.82
CA SER A 4 49.94 -30.94 12.03
C SER A 4 49.40 -29.85 11.10
N PHE A 5 48.61 -30.27 10.14
CA PHE A 5 47.78 -29.36 9.34
C PHE A 5 46.49 -29.06 10.10
N PHE A 6 46.38 -27.86 10.64
CA PHE A 6 45.10 -27.34 11.13
C PHE A 6 44.30 -26.83 9.94
N ALA A 7 43.26 -27.58 9.54
CA ALA A 7 42.30 -27.11 8.58
C ALA A 7 41.33 -26.16 9.29
N TRP A 8 41.40 -24.89 8.94
CA TRP A 8 40.39 -23.91 9.35
C TRP A 8 39.15 -24.09 8.48
N VAL A 9 38.10 -24.64 9.07
CA VAL A 9 36.75 -24.68 8.43
C VAL A 9 36.11 -23.34 8.67
N SER A 10 36.12 -22.49 7.65
CA SER A 10 35.36 -21.23 7.65
C SER A 10 33.88 -21.59 7.44
N VAL A 11 33.10 -21.55 8.52
CA VAL A 11 31.65 -21.63 8.45
C VAL A 11 31.15 -20.28 7.94
N LEU A 12 30.81 -20.21 6.64
CA LEU A 12 30.04 -19.10 6.11
C LEU A 12 28.63 -19.20 6.71
N ALA A 13 28.35 -18.40 7.72
CA ALA A 13 26.99 -18.15 8.17
C ALA A 13 26.30 -17.31 7.10
N CYS A 14 25.51 -17.94 6.22
CA CYS A 14 24.54 -17.25 5.39
C CYS A 14 23.48 -16.64 6.31
N ALA A 15 23.69 -15.39 6.70
CA ALA A 15 22.63 -14.59 7.29
C ALA A 15 21.58 -14.34 6.19
N SER A 16 20.48 -15.10 6.21
CA SER A 16 19.31 -14.82 5.40
C SER A 16 18.78 -13.47 5.87
N ALA A 17 19.14 -12.40 5.18
CA ALA A 17 18.50 -11.11 5.36
C ALA A 17 17.03 -11.31 4.95
N LEU A 18 16.13 -11.33 5.94
CA LEU A 18 14.70 -11.28 5.69
C LEU A 18 14.43 -9.94 5.00
N ALA A 19 14.16 -9.99 3.70
CA ALA A 19 13.77 -8.82 2.94
C ALA A 19 12.52 -8.23 3.59
N GLN A 20 12.58 -6.94 3.99
CA GLN A 20 11.45 -6.25 4.57
C GLN A 20 10.32 -6.18 3.55
N VAL A 21 9.12 -6.56 3.95
CA VAL A 21 7.96 -6.56 3.08
C VAL A 21 7.53 -5.13 2.79
N SER A 22 7.53 -4.76 1.49
CA SER A 22 7.15 -3.44 1.01
C SER A 22 5.68 -3.40 0.59
N PRO A 23 5.00 -2.24 0.70
CA PRO A 23 3.67 -2.05 0.13
C PRO A 23 3.68 -1.87 -1.40
N VAL A 24 4.84 -1.79 -2.03
CA VAL A 24 4.96 -1.70 -3.50
C VAL A 24 4.34 -2.92 -4.16
N GLY A 25 3.51 -2.70 -5.18
CA GLY A 25 2.85 -3.75 -5.94
C GLY A 25 1.44 -3.39 -6.37
N LEU A 26 0.72 -4.39 -6.85
CA LEU A 26 -0.67 -4.25 -7.28
C LEU A 26 -1.60 -4.87 -6.24
N TRP A 27 -2.58 -4.10 -5.81
CA TRP A 27 -3.48 -4.44 -4.73
C TRP A 27 -4.94 -4.38 -5.17
N LYS A 28 -5.70 -5.38 -4.79
CA LYS A 28 -7.15 -5.40 -4.94
C LYS A 28 -7.77 -4.77 -3.71
N THR A 29 -8.49 -3.67 -3.88
CA THR A 29 -9.18 -2.99 -2.80
C THR A 29 -10.53 -3.65 -2.52
N ILE A 30 -10.81 -3.84 -1.23
CA ILE A 30 -12.05 -4.46 -0.74
C ILE A 30 -12.75 -3.43 0.14
N ASP A 31 -14.01 -3.17 -0.16
CA ASP A 31 -14.86 -2.33 0.67
C ASP A 31 -15.15 -3.03 2.00
N ASP A 32 -14.89 -2.36 3.11
CA ASP A 32 -15.01 -2.95 4.45
C ASP A 32 -16.44 -3.13 4.94
N ASP A 33 -17.39 -2.39 4.37
CA ASP A 33 -18.82 -2.54 4.70
C ASP A 33 -19.48 -3.67 3.90
N SER A 34 -19.24 -3.69 2.59
CA SER A 34 -19.91 -4.62 1.67
C SER A 34 -19.12 -5.88 1.35
N GLY A 35 -17.81 -5.87 1.59
CA GLY A 35 -16.90 -6.95 1.19
C GLY A 35 -16.67 -7.03 -0.33
N LYS A 36 -17.15 -6.05 -1.10
CA LYS A 36 -17.03 -6.05 -2.56
C LYS A 36 -15.66 -5.57 -3.02
N GLU A 37 -15.19 -6.17 -4.11
CA GLU A 37 -14.01 -5.72 -4.82
C GLU A 37 -14.29 -4.40 -5.53
N LYS A 38 -13.45 -3.39 -5.32
CA LYS A 38 -13.67 -2.03 -5.85
C LYS A 38 -12.74 -1.69 -7.00
N SER A 39 -11.45 -1.93 -6.83
CA SER A 39 -10.44 -1.51 -7.80
C SER A 39 -9.13 -2.27 -7.65
N LEU A 40 -8.27 -2.15 -8.66
CA LEU A 40 -6.84 -2.48 -8.53
C LEU A 40 -6.06 -1.18 -8.39
N VAL A 41 -5.23 -1.11 -7.34
CA VAL A 41 -4.39 0.03 -7.02
C VAL A 41 -2.92 -0.37 -7.12
N ARG A 42 -2.17 0.33 -7.97
CA ARG A 42 -0.71 0.19 -8.07
C ARG A 42 -0.03 1.11 -7.10
N ILE A 43 0.71 0.55 -6.15
CA ILE A 43 1.57 1.31 -5.24
C ILE A 43 2.99 1.32 -5.76
N LYS A 44 3.57 2.52 -5.87
CA LYS A 44 4.94 2.77 -6.32
C LYS A 44 5.70 3.59 -5.28
N GLU A 45 7.02 3.43 -5.29
CA GLU A 45 7.94 4.24 -4.51
C GLU A 45 8.77 5.13 -5.43
N THR A 46 8.93 6.39 -5.06
CA THR A 46 9.84 7.34 -5.70
C THR A 46 10.59 8.10 -4.61
N ASN A 47 11.90 7.88 -4.51
CA ASN A 47 12.76 8.55 -3.50
C ASN A 47 12.22 8.43 -2.06
N GLY A 48 11.77 7.26 -1.66
CA GLY A 48 11.23 6.98 -0.32
C GLY A 48 9.79 7.43 -0.10
N VAL A 49 9.13 7.98 -1.11
CA VAL A 49 7.72 8.43 -1.06
C VAL A 49 6.85 7.43 -1.81
N PHE A 50 5.81 6.92 -1.14
CA PHE A 50 4.89 5.94 -1.70
C PHE A 50 3.60 6.62 -2.14
N SER A 51 3.13 6.22 -3.32
CA SER A 51 1.88 6.68 -3.91
C SER A 51 1.11 5.51 -4.52
N GLY A 52 -0.20 5.65 -4.65
CA GLY A 52 -1.05 4.60 -5.22
C GLY A 52 -2.04 5.15 -6.23
N THR A 53 -2.10 4.50 -7.39
CA THR A 53 -2.92 4.91 -8.53
C THR A 53 -3.90 3.80 -8.90
N ILE A 54 -5.15 4.15 -9.18
CA ILE A 54 -6.16 3.20 -9.65
C ILE A 54 -5.83 2.78 -11.09
N GLU A 55 -5.48 1.51 -11.28
CA GLU A 55 -5.22 0.93 -12.61
C GLU A 55 -6.45 0.31 -13.25
N LYS A 56 -7.40 -0.18 -12.44
CA LYS A 56 -8.60 -0.85 -12.92
C LYS A 56 -9.75 -0.65 -11.95
N LEU A 57 -10.94 -0.44 -12.50
CA LEU A 57 -12.19 -0.45 -11.75
C LEU A 57 -12.80 -1.85 -11.81
N LEU A 58 -13.14 -2.42 -10.65
CA LEU A 58 -13.71 -3.77 -10.53
C LEU A 58 -15.19 -3.75 -10.18
N ASP A 59 -15.67 -2.68 -9.56
CA ASP A 59 -17.07 -2.54 -9.21
C ASP A 59 -17.91 -2.35 -10.49
N PRO A 60 -18.81 -3.29 -10.82
CA PRO A 60 -19.61 -3.21 -12.04
C PRO A 60 -20.60 -2.04 -12.04
N THR A 61 -20.86 -1.42 -10.89
CA THR A 61 -21.72 -0.24 -10.76
C THR A 61 -21.00 1.06 -11.06
N THR A 62 -19.66 1.04 -11.06
CA THR A 62 -18.83 2.19 -11.41
C THR A 62 -18.63 2.25 -12.92
N LYS A 63 -19.01 3.38 -13.54
CA LYS A 63 -18.85 3.57 -14.99
C LYS A 63 -17.36 3.68 -15.35
N PRO A 64 -16.94 3.17 -16.53
CA PRO A 64 -15.53 3.29 -16.98
C PRO A 64 -15.05 4.74 -17.13
N ASP A 65 -15.95 5.67 -17.40
CA ASP A 65 -15.70 7.10 -17.55
C ASP A 65 -16.08 7.92 -16.31
N GLU A 66 -16.26 7.26 -15.18
CA GLU A 66 -16.56 7.92 -13.89
C GLU A 66 -15.52 8.99 -13.57
N VAL A 67 -15.99 10.15 -13.14
CA VAL A 67 -15.14 11.26 -12.68
C VAL A 67 -15.42 11.55 -11.20
N CYS A 68 -14.46 12.16 -10.51
CA CYS A 68 -14.65 12.55 -9.12
C CYS A 68 -15.39 13.89 -9.01
N ASP A 69 -16.69 13.87 -9.05
CA ASP A 69 -17.52 15.08 -8.90
C ASP A 69 -17.46 15.70 -7.50
N LYS A 70 -17.22 14.86 -6.50
CA LYS A 70 -17.21 15.26 -5.08
C LYS A 70 -15.82 15.62 -4.55
N CYS A 71 -14.75 15.40 -5.32
CA CYS A 71 -13.41 15.84 -4.94
C CYS A 71 -13.36 17.37 -4.80
N THR A 72 -12.56 17.84 -3.85
CA THR A 72 -12.45 19.28 -3.53
C THR A 72 -11.09 19.87 -3.88
N ASP A 73 -10.15 19.03 -4.27
CA ASP A 73 -8.81 19.43 -4.71
C ASP A 73 -8.67 19.38 -6.25
N GLU A 74 -7.44 19.32 -6.75
CA GLU A 74 -7.13 19.25 -8.18
C GLU A 74 -7.72 18.01 -8.89
N ARG A 75 -8.18 17.01 -8.14
CA ARG A 75 -8.80 15.78 -8.67
C ARG A 75 -10.28 15.95 -8.99
N LYS A 76 -10.88 17.09 -8.63
CA LYS A 76 -12.29 17.38 -8.95
C LYS A 76 -12.54 17.31 -10.45
N GLY A 77 -13.55 16.51 -10.84
CA GLY A 77 -13.92 16.31 -12.25
C GLY A 77 -12.93 15.49 -13.05
N LYS A 78 -11.89 14.95 -12.42
CA LYS A 78 -10.91 14.08 -13.07
C LYS A 78 -11.40 12.63 -13.11
N PRO A 79 -10.96 11.83 -14.10
CA PRO A 79 -11.31 10.42 -14.16
C PRO A 79 -10.87 9.67 -12.90
N VAL A 80 -11.73 8.81 -12.40
CA VAL A 80 -11.39 7.91 -11.28
C VAL A 80 -10.38 6.86 -11.72
N LEU A 81 -10.53 6.32 -12.93
CA LEU A 81 -9.51 5.45 -13.54
C LEU A 81 -8.25 6.27 -13.83
N GLY A 82 -7.12 5.79 -13.32
CA GLY A 82 -5.83 6.48 -13.43
C GLY A 82 -5.58 7.51 -12.32
N MET A 83 -6.51 7.70 -11.39
CA MET A 83 -6.35 8.67 -10.30
C MET A 83 -5.35 8.19 -9.25
N THR A 84 -4.46 9.09 -8.84
CA THR A 84 -3.61 8.87 -7.67
C THR A 84 -4.43 9.13 -6.41
N ILE A 85 -4.79 8.06 -5.71
CA ILE A 85 -5.62 8.13 -4.50
C ILE A 85 -4.80 8.12 -3.21
N LEU A 86 -3.62 7.46 -3.21
CA LEU A 86 -2.68 7.44 -2.09
C LEU A 86 -1.51 8.38 -2.39
N ARG A 87 -1.16 9.26 -1.45
CA ARG A 87 -0.08 10.24 -1.63
C ARG A 87 0.75 10.42 -0.37
N ASN A 88 2.02 10.77 -0.58
CA ASN A 88 2.93 11.28 0.45
C ASN A 88 3.21 10.33 1.61
N LEU A 89 3.04 9.02 1.42
CA LEU A 89 3.36 8.03 2.44
C LEU A 89 4.86 7.79 2.50
N LYS A 90 5.39 7.63 3.71
CA LYS A 90 6.78 7.27 3.98
C LYS A 90 6.84 6.16 5.00
N GLN A 91 7.88 5.34 4.93
CA GLN A 91 8.13 4.35 5.97
C GLN A 91 8.36 5.06 7.31
N SER A 92 7.65 4.63 8.34
CA SER A 92 7.79 5.18 9.68
C SER A 92 9.18 4.90 10.25
N ALA A 93 9.79 5.90 10.91
CA ALA A 93 11.04 5.73 11.61
C ALA A 93 10.87 4.89 12.89
N ASP A 94 9.71 4.96 13.51
CA ASP A 94 9.41 4.27 14.78
C ASP A 94 9.04 2.81 14.57
N ASP A 95 8.36 2.49 13.47
CA ASP A 95 7.97 1.12 13.11
C ASP A 95 8.13 0.90 11.60
N LYS A 96 9.14 0.14 11.22
CA LYS A 96 9.49 -0.13 9.82
C LYS A 96 8.40 -0.91 9.05
N ALA A 97 7.47 -1.54 9.74
CA ALA A 97 6.33 -2.22 9.13
C ALA A 97 5.21 -1.26 8.72
N ILE A 98 5.28 0.01 9.11
CA ILE A 98 4.24 1.03 8.89
C ILE A 98 4.71 2.06 7.89
N TYR A 99 3.78 2.49 7.02
CA TYR A 99 3.95 3.56 6.04
C TYR A 99 2.84 4.58 6.27
N ASP A 100 3.19 5.79 6.67
CA ASP A 100 2.26 6.82 7.11
C ASP A 100 2.70 8.23 6.67
N GLY A 101 2.08 9.26 7.25
CA GLY A 101 2.38 10.65 6.95
C GLY A 101 1.73 11.16 5.66
N GLY A 102 0.94 10.34 5.00
CA GLY A 102 0.25 10.69 3.77
C GLY A 102 -1.27 10.63 3.91
N ASP A 103 -1.93 10.68 2.77
CA ASP A 103 -3.38 10.72 2.67
C ASP A 103 -3.94 9.75 1.61
N ILE A 104 -5.22 9.47 1.74
CA ILE A 104 -6.02 8.76 0.73
C ILE A 104 -7.29 9.55 0.44
N VAL A 105 -7.64 9.67 -0.84
CA VAL A 105 -8.96 10.18 -1.25
C VAL A 105 -9.90 9.00 -1.51
N ASP A 106 -11.15 9.16 -1.08
CA ASP A 106 -12.24 8.29 -1.51
C ASP A 106 -13.00 8.98 -2.66
N PRO A 107 -12.89 8.49 -3.90
CA PRO A 107 -13.57 9.13 -5.03
C PRO A 107 -15.11 9.10 -4.92
N ASN A 108 -15.67 8.19 -4.12
CA ASN A 108 -17.13 8.08 -3.98
C ASN A 108 -17.72 9.24 -3.18
N ASN A 109 -16.98 9.78 -2.21
CA ASN A 109 -17.44 10.90 -1.39
C ASN A 109 -16.58 12.15 -1.52
N GLY A 110 -15.44 12.07 -2.23
CA GLY A 110 -14.49 13.16 -2.44
C GLY A 110 -13.67 13.55 -1.21
N LYS A 111 -13.81 12.85 -0.11
CA LYS A 111 -13.10 13.17 1.14
C LYS A 111 -11.68 12.65 1.12
N VAL A 112 -10.79 13.40 1.75
CA VAL A 112 -9.38 13.04 1.94
C VAL A 112 -9.17 12.70 3.41
N TYR A 113 -8.56 11.54 3.64
CA TYR A 113 -8.26 11.03 4.98
C TYR A 113 -6.76 10.88 5.16
N ARG A 114 -6.25 11.19 6.35
CA ARG A 114 -4.91 10.71 6.72
C ARG A 114 -4.91 9.19 6.68
N THR A 115 -3.84 8.59 6.22
CA THR A 115 -3.81 7.14 6.06
C THR A 115 -2.50 6.52 6.53
N ARG A 116 -2.58 5.25 6.84
CA ARG A 116 -1.48 4.37 7.19
C ARG A 116 -1.63 3.05 6.45
N LEU A 117 -0.54 2.55 5.93
CA LEU A 117 -0.45 1.22 5.32
C LEU A 117 0.42 0.31 6.19
N LYS A 118 0.03 -0.93 6.30
CA LYS A 118 0.81 -1.98 6.94
C LYS A 118 0.69 -3.29 6.16
N PRO A 119 1.75 -3.71 5.44
CA PRO A 119 1.79 -5.05 4.86
C PRO A 119 1.75 -6.11 5.97
N VAL A 120 0.92 -7.12 5.81
CA VAL A 120 0.74 -8.22 6.77
C VAL A 120 0.73 -9.57 6.04
N GLU A 121 0.80 -10.66 6.78
CA GLU A 121 0.78 -12.04 6.25
C GLU A 121 1.84 -12.22 5.13
N ASP A 122 3.09 -11.92 5.45
CA ASP A 122 4.23 -12.00 4.51
C ASP A 122 4.01 -11.19 3.21
N GLY A 123 3.29 -10.08 3.32
CA GLY A 123 2.99 -9.18 2.21
C GLY A 123 1.84 -9.62 1.31
N LYS A 124 1.11 -10.66 1.68
CA LYS A 124 -0.06 -11.11 0.91
C LYS A 124 -1.26 -10.18 1.06
N LYS A 125 -1.32 -9.46 2.18
CA LYS A 125 -2.37 -8.50 2.50
C LYS A 125 -1.79 -7.15 2.90
N LEU A 126 -2.58 -6.10 2.72
CA LEU A 126 -2.26 -4.74 3.10
C LEU A 126 -3.39 -4.18 3.94
N GLU A 127 -3.12 -3.89 5.20
CA GLU A 127 -4.03 -3.11 6.01
C GLU A 127 -3.91 -1.64 5.65
N MET A 128 -4.98 -1.05 5.15
CA MET A 128 -5.12 0.37 4.90
C MET A 128 -6.06 0.97 5.93
N ARG A 129 -5.56 1.92 6.71
CA ARG A 129 -6.33 2.59 7.74
C ARG A 129 -6.54 4.06 7.36
N GLY A 130 -7.80 4.49 7.28
CA GLY A 130 -8.17 5.89 7.10
C GLY A 130 -8.62 6.50 8.42
N TYR A 131 -8.14 7.70 8.74
CA TYR A 131 -8.43 8.39 10.00
C TYR A 131 -9.41 9.54 9.80
N ILE A 132 -10.41 9.61 10.67
CA ILE A 132 -11.39 10.69 10.77
C ILE A 132 -11.33 11.22 12.21
N GLY A 133 -10.57 12.29 12.45
CA GLY A 133 -10.32 12.77 13.82
C GLY A 133 -9.73 11.66 14.70
N PRO A 134 -10.32 11.34 15.87
CA PRO A 134 -9.86 10.26 16.75
C PRO A 134 -10.28 8.86 16.27
N PHE A 135 -11.16 8.76 15.27
CA PHE A 135 -11.69 7.50 14.75
C PHE A 135 -10.92 7.04 13.53
N TYR A 136 -10.99 5.74 13.25
CA TYR A 136 -10.41 5.16 12.05
C TYR A 136 -11.24 3.99 11.52
N ARG A 137 -11.08 3.70 10.23
CA ARG A 137 -11.59 2.49 9.57
C ARG A 137 -10.42 1.78 8.92
N THR A 138 -10.45 0.45 8.94
CA THR A 138 -9.42 -0.38 8.33
C THR A 138 -10.03 -1.21 7.22
N GLN A 139 -9.44 -1.12 6.03
CA GLN A 139 -9.67 -2.04 4.92
C GLN A 139 -8.49 -3.00 4.81
N VAL A 140 -8.75 -4.21 4.38
CA VAL A 140 -7.71 -5.18 4.06
C VAL A 140 -7.72 -5.41 2.55
N TRP A 141 -6.63 -5.00 1.90
CA TRP A 141 -6.44 -5.18 0.47
C TRP A 141 -5.66 -6.45 0.19
N LEU A 142 -5.92 -7.09 -0.93
CA LEU A 142 -5.28 -8.34 -1.31
C LEU A 142 -4.21 -8.09 -2.37
N ARG A 143 -3.01 -8.64 -2.17
CA ARG A 143 -1.93 -8.54 -3.16
C ARG A 143 -2.28 -9.32 -4.41
N VAL A 144 -2.14 -8.69 -5.56
CA VAL A 144 -2.29 -9.31 -6.88
C VAL A 144 -0.90 -9.61 -7.46
N GLU A 145 0.06 -8.68 -7.31
CA GLU A 145 1.46 -8.84 -7.73
C GLU A 145 2.41 -7.89 -6.97
#